data_21ccd0a2c50305e45736a11ca7bc5ac9
#
_entry.id   21ccd0a2c50305e45736a11ca7bc5ac9
#
_cell.length_a   1.000
_cell.length_b   1.000
_cell.length_c   1.000
_cell.angle_alpha   90.00
_cell.angle_beta   90.00
_cell.angle_gamma   90.00
#
_symmetry.space_group_name_H-M   'P 1'
#
loop_
_entity.id
_entity.type
_entity.pdbx_description
1 polymer ?
#
loop_
_entity_poly.entity_id
_entity_poly.type
_entity_poly.pdbx_seq_one_letter_code
_entity_poly.pdbx_strand_id
1 'polypeptide(L)'
;MSVQNQSEVKPQELINIRPVSAAIKEFFGSSQLSQFMDQPNPLAELTHKRRLSALGPGGLNRDRASFEVRDVHYSHYARICPIETPEGPNIGLIGSLATYARINEYGFIEAPYRLIDHSGEKPRVLDEIVYLAADEEDGCYIAQAKEPLNPDGTFVNDRITARVRADVQSVEPSRVDYIDVSPRQVISVATAMIPFLDHDDANRALMGSNMQRQAVPLLRPEAAYVATGIEYKAGKDSGVCLRAREDGFVKKVSSDQIVIEDELHETHTYKLIKFARSNQSTCINQRPIVSAGEKIKKGDVIADGPSTDHGEIALGRNILIGFMTWEGYNYEDAVLLSEELVRNDVFTSIHLEKYECEARDTCLLYTSPSP
;
A
#
# COMPACT_ATOMS: atom_id res chain seq x y z
N MET A 1 -14.00 40.64 -22.76
CA MET A 1 -12.55 40.93 -22.91
C MET A 1 -12.40 41.91 -24.05
N SER A 2 -11.91 43.12 -23.80
CA SER A 2 -11.54 44.07 -24.84
C SER A 2 -10.13 43.74 -25.33
N VAL A 3 -10.03 43.08 -26.46
CA VAL A 3 -8.75 42.82 -27.14
C VAL A 3 -8.33 44.10 -27.80
N GLN A 4 -7.33 44.77 -27.26
CA GLN A 4 -6.89 46.08 -27.78
C GLN A 4 -6.05 46.01 -29.07
N ASN A 5 -5.35 44.91 -29.35
CA ASN A 5 -4.61 44.67 -30.60
C ASN A 5 -4.59 43.19 -30.96
N GLN A 6 -5.14 42.83 -32.10
CA GLN A 6 -5.21 41.45 -32.61
C GLN A 6 -3.85 40.86 -33.04
N SER A 7 -2.87 41.70 -33.33
CA SER A 7 -1.56 41.26 -33.83
C SER A 7 -0.53 40.84 -32.78
N GLU A 8 -0.78 41.11 -31.51
CA GLU A 8 0.16 40.80 -30.40
C GLU A 8 -0.35 39.77 -29.43
N VAL A 9 -1.54 39.19 -29.64
CA VAL A 9 -2.17 38.25 -28.69
C VAL A 9 -1.58 36.87 -28.86
N LYS A 10 -0.98 36.35 -27.78
CA LYS A 10 -0.47 34.99 -27.74
C LYS A 10 -1.64 33.99 -27.57
N PRO A 11 -1.55 32.77 -28.13
CA PRO A 11 -2.60 31.73 -27.96
C PRO A 11 -3.00 31.46 -26.52
N GLN A 12 -2.06 31.60 -25.60
CA GLN A 12 -2.29 31.42 -24.16
C GLN A 12 -3.21 32.47 -23.54
N GLU A 13 -3.24 33.70 -24.10
CA GLU A 13 -4.08 34.78 -23.61
C GLU A 13 -5.53 34.69 -24.10
N LEU A 14 -5.76 33.90 -25.17
CA LEU A 14 -7.10 33.63 -25.71
C LEU A 14 -7.83 32.59 -24.93
N ILE A 15 -7.10 31.70 -24.21
CA ILE A 15 -7.66 30.61 -23.44
C ILE A 15 -8.02 31.13 -22.04
N ASN A 16 -9.32 31.02 -21.68
CA ASN A 16 -9.74 31.30 -20.31
C ASN A 16 -9.45 30.07 -19.40
N ILE A 17 -8.38 30.16 -18.62
CA ILE A 17 -7.96 29.09 -17.69
C ILE A 17 -8.78 29.06 -16.39
N ARG A 18 -9.57 30.10 -16.09
CA ARG A 18 -10.31 30.21 -14.81
C ARG A 18 -11.31 29.08 -14.57
N PRO A 19 -12.15 28.66 -15.55
CA PRO A 19 -13.08 27.55 -15.35
C PRO A 19 -12.36 26.24 -15.09
N VAL A 20 -11.24 25.97 -15.79
CA VAL A 20 -10.44 24.75 -15.59
C VAL A 20 -9.80 24.75 -14.18
N SER A 21 -9.18 25.87 -13.80
CA SER A 21 -8.60 26.02 -12.44
C SER A 21 -9.65 25.94 -11.36
N ALA A 22 -10.87 26.46 -11.59
CA ALA A 22 -11.97 26.36 -10.64
C ALA A 22 -12.43 24.91 -10.47
N ALA A 23 -12.62 24.15 -11.55
CA ALA A 23 -13.01 22.74 -11.51
C ALA A 23 -11.97 21.86 -10.80
N ILE A 24 -10.67 22.10 -11.05
CA ILE A 24 -9.57 21.40 -10.38
C ILE A 24 -9.58 21.71 -8.87
N LYS A 25 -9.71 22.98 -8.51
CA LYS A 25 -9.77 23.40 -7.09
C LYS A 25 -11.01 22.86 -6.38
N GLU A 26 -12.15 22.80 -7.05
CA GLU A 26 -13.38 22.23 -6.52
C GLU A 26 -13.21 20.72 -6.26
N PHE A 27 -12.64 19.97 -7.20
CA PHE A 27 -12.38 18.55 -7.04
C PHE A 27 -11.45 18.27 -5.85
N PHE A 28 -10.26 18.90 -5.80
CA PHE A 28 -9.30 18.64 -4.73
C PHE A 28 -9.70 19.23 -3.38
N GLY A 29 -10.54 20.26 -3.32
CA GLY A 29 -10.95 20.92 -2.09
C GLY A 29 -12.26 20.43 -1.48
N SER A 30 -13.19 19.90 -2.28
CA SER A 30 -14.54 19.56 -1.81
C SER A 30 -15.05 18.18 -2.20
N SER A 31 -14.34 17.42 -3.05
CA SER A 31 -14.74 16.06 -3.39
C SER A 31 -14.58 15.11 -2.22
N GLN A 32 -15.58 14.27 -1.96
CA GLN A 32 -15.53 13.22 -0.94
C GLN A 32 -14.43 12.18 -1.20
N LEU A 33 -14.03 11.96 -2.46
CA LEU A 33 -13.01 11.00 -2.87
C LEU A 33 -11.59 11.57 -2.79
N SER A 34 -11.45 12.91 -2.78
CA SER A 34 -10.17 13.56 -2.52
C SER A 34 -10.00 13.74 -1.03
N GLN A 35 -9.17 12.88 -0.42
CA GLN A 35 -8.99 12.79 1.01
C GLN A 35 -7.59 13.20 1.43
N PHE A 36 -7.47 13.71 2.65
CA PHE A 36 -6.20 13.94 3.29
C PHE A 36 -5.48 12.59 3.50
N MET A 37 -4.27 12.45 2.98
CA MET A 37 -3.58 11.17 2.95
C MET A 37 -3.19 10.70 4.35
N ASP A 38 -3.52 9.45 4.68
CA ASP A 38 -3.03 8.77 5.87
C ASP A 38 -1.52 8.53 5.71
N GLN A 39 -0.73 9.15 6.55
CA GLN A 39 0.73 9.17 6.44
C GLN A 39 1.45 8.90 7.78
N PRO A 40 0.87 8.14 8.74
CA PRO A 40 1.60 7.80 9.96
C PRO A 40 2.78 6.88 9.68
N ASN A 41 2.65 5.97 8.70
CA ASN A 41 3.71 5.05 8.28
C ASN A 41 3.58 4.75 6.78
N PRO A 42 4.60 4.16 6.13
CA PRO A 42 4.58 3.87 4.69
C PRO A 42 3.46 2.93 4.26
N LEU A 43 3.10 1.98 5.10
CA LEU A 43 2.03 1.02 4.82
C LEU A 43 0.66 1.71 4.77
N ALA A 44 0.39 2.64 5.70
CA ALA A 44 -0.85 3.42 5.70
C ALA A 44 -1.00 4.26 4.42
N GLU A 45 0.10 4.86 3.97
CA GLU A 45 0.15 5.63 2.73
C GLU A 45 -0.13 4.74 1.51
N LEU A 46 0.51 3.58 1.43
CA LEU A 46 0.32 2.63 0.33
C LEU A 46 -1.11 2.09 0.29
N THR A 47 -1.66 1.70 1.43
CA THR A 47 -3.03 1.16 1.52
C THR A 47 -4.09 2.22 1.26
N HIS A 48 -3.87 3.49 1.65
CA HIS A 48 -4.77 4.58 1.32
C HIS A 48 -4.87 4.83 -0.18
N LYS A 49 -3.74 4.76 -0.90
CA LYS A 49 -3.70 4.90 -2.37
C LYS A 49 -4.39 3.75 -3.10
N ARG A 50 -4.51 2.58 -2.48
CA ARG A 50 -5.16 1.37 -3.02
C ARG A 50 -6.57 1.13 -2.47
N ARG A 51 -7.16 2.12 -1.81
CA ARG A 51 -8.49 2.02 -1.20
C ARG A 51 -9.59 2.15 -2.26
N LEU A 52 -10.60 1.30 -2.15
CA LEU A 52 -11.80 1.29 -2.97
C LEU A 52 -12.98 1.70 -2.10
N SER A 53 -13.76 2.68 -2.54
CA SER A 53 -14.93 3.18 -1.82
C SER A 53 -16.19 3.00 -2.65
N ALA A 54 -17.22 2.42 -2.06
CA ALA A 54 -18.56 2.38 -2.64
C ALA A 54 -19.35 3.67 -2.41
N LEU A 55 -18.82 4.59 -1.59
CA LEU A 55 -19.43 5.87 -1.25
C LEU A 55 -18.97 6.96 -2.21
N GLY A 56 -19.71 8.07 -2.24
CA GLY A 56 -19.32 9.24 -3.02
C GLY A 56 -20.28 9.58 -4.14
N PRO A 57 -19.90 10.50 -5.05
CA PRO A 57 -20.74 10.90 -6.18
C PRO A 57 -21.04 9.71 -7.10
N GLY A 58 -22.33 9.42 -7.32
CA GLY A 58 -22.78 8.26 -8.10
C GLY A 58 -22.72 6.92 -7.36
N GLY A 59 -22.23 6.88 -6.11
CA GLY A 59 -22.15 5.69 -5.28
C GLY A 59 -23.31 5.53 -4.31
N LEU A 60 -23.11 4.65 -3.31
CA LEU A 60 -24.09 4.33 -2.30
C LEU A 60 -24.12 5.37 -1.19
N ASN A 61 -25.27 5.45 -0.51
CA ASN A 61 -25.38 6.18 0.76
C ASN A 61 -25.20 5.18 1.91
N ARG A 62 -24.39 5.53 2.91
CA ARG A 62 -24.10 4.69 4.09
C ARG A 62 -25.36 4.21 4.80
N ASP A 63 -26.34 5.10 5.00
CA ASP A 63 -27.56 4.80 5.75
C ASP A 63 -28.55 3.91 4.99
N ARG A 64 -28.40 3.82 3.66
CA ARG A 64 -29.25 3.01 2.77
C ARG A 64 -28.59 1.73 2.30
N ALA A 65 -27.33 1.51 2.66
CA ALA A 65 -26.60 0.31 2.27
C ALA A 65 -27.11 -0.91 3.04
N SER A 66 -27.67 -1.89 2.33
CA SER A 66 -28.10 -3.17 2.89
C SER A 66 -26.91 -4.09 3.22
N PHE A 67 -27.18 -5.22 3.88
CA PHE A 67 -26.17 -6.23 4.15
C PHE A 67 -25.61 -6.85 2.85
N GLU A 68 -26.43 -7.05 1.82
CA GLU A 68 -26.03 -7.65 0.56
C GLU A 68 -24.89 -6.90 -0.15
N VAL A 69 -24.89 -5.55 -0.09
CA VAL A 69 -23.83 -4.73 -0.71
C VAL A 69 -22.56 -4.68 0.12
N ARG A 70 -22.62 -5.14 1.37
CA ARG A 70 -21.47 -5.22 2.30
C ARG A 70 -20.82 -6.58 2.32
N ASP A 71 -21.49 -7.59 1.78
CA ASP A 71 -21.01 -8.96 1.72
C ASP A 71 -19.93 -9.15 0.64
N VAL A 72 -19.14 -10.20 0.81
CA VAL A 72 -18.14 -10.61 -0.17
C VAL A 72 -18.84 -11.39 -1.30
N HIS A 73 -18.69 -10.91 -2.51
CA HIS A 73 -19.19 -11.57 -3.71
C HIS A 73 -18.09 -12.40 -4.38
N TYR A 74 -18.43 -13.45 -5.14
CA TYR A 74 -17.42 -14.28 -5.81
C TYR A 74 -16.53 -13.48 -6.79
N SER A 75 -17.06 -12.42 -7.41
CA SER A 75 -16.29 -11.52 -8.28
C SER A 75 -15.20 -10.71 -7.56
N HIS A 76 -15.19 -10.71 -6.22
CA HIS A 76 -14.14 -10.07 -5.43
C HIS A 76 -12.84 -10.87 -5.43
N TYR A 77 -12.91 -12.16 -5.78
CA TYR A 77 -11.72 -13.03 -5.77
C TYR A 77 -10.58 -12.44 -6.59
N ALA A 78 -9.40 -12.36 -5.99
CA ALA A 78 -8.17 -11.76 -6.55
C ALA A 78 -8.29 -10.27 -6.99
N ARG A 79 -9.41 -9.59 -6.70
CA ARG A 79 -9.66 -8.17 -7.03
C ARG A 79 -9.77 -7.30 -5.79
N ILE A 80 -10.60 -7.69 -4.86
CA ILE A 80 -10.85 -6.94 -3.61
C ILE A 80 -10.54 -7.86 -2.43
N CYS A 81 -9.73 -7.40 -1.49
CA CYS A 81 -9.39 -8.15 -0.28
C CYS A 81 -10.66 -8.39 0.56
N PRO A 82 -10.97 -9.64 0.94
CA PRO A 82 -12.14 -9.95 1.75
C PRO A 82 -11.96 -9.62 3.24
N ILE A 83 -10.73 -9.36 3.68
CA ILE A 83 -10.37 -9.17 5.10
C ILE A 83 -10.20 -7.69 5.43
N GLU A 84 -9.47 -6.92 4.62
CA GLU A 84 -9.17 -5.52 4.90
C GLU A 84 -10.36 -4.62 4.60
N THR A 85 -11.15 -4.31 5.63
CA THR A 85 -12.27 -3.38 5.60
C THR A 85 -12.34 -2.63 6.94
N PRO A 86 -12.84 -1.39 7.00
CA PRO A 86 -13.05 -0.71 8.27
C PRO A 86 -14.04 -1.46 9.17
N GLU A 87 -13.86 -1.31 10.47
CA GLU A 87 -14.85 -1.72 11.47
C GLU A 87 -15.91 -0.61 11.66
N GLY A 88 -17.14 -1.00 11.91
CA GLY A 88 -18.24 -0.06 12.18
C GLY A 88 -19.11 0.25 10.95
N PRO A 89 -19.64 1.50 10.83
CA PRO A 89 -20.68 1.84 9.84
C PRO A 89 -20.27 1.65 8.37
N ASN A 90 -18.99 1.70 8.10
CA ASN A 90 -18.42 1.58 6.74
C ASN A 90 -17.98 0.16 6.38
N ILE A 91 -18.27 -0.84 7.22
CA ILE A 91 -17.89 -2.23 6.93
C ILE A 91 -18.45 -2.68 5.58
N GLY A 92 -17.60 -3.31 4.77
CA GLY A 92 -17.94 -3.79 3.44
C GLY A 92 -18.15 -2.71 2.35
N LEU A 93 -18.29 -1.43 2.73
CA LEU A 93 -18.44 -0.31 1.77
C LEU A 93 -17.10 0.28 1.35
N ILE A 94 -16.08 0.11 2.17
CA ILE A 94 -14.71 0.51 1.89
C ILE A 94 -13.86 -0.75 1.93
N GLY A 95 -13.20 -1.05 0.83
CA GLY A 95 -12.31 -2.19 0.69
C GLY A 95 -10.94 -1.77 0.17
N SER A 96 -10.06 -2.74 0.02
CA SER A 96 -8.71 -2.54 -0.51
C SER A 96 -8.49 -3.42 -1.74
N LEU A 97 -7.79 -2.87 -2.72
CA LEU A 97 -7.39 -3.58 -3.93
C LEU A 97 -6.46 -4.74 -3.55
N ALA A 98 -6.71 -5.92 -4.10
CA ALA A 98 -5.86 -7.09 -3.89
C ALA A 98 -4.44 -6.87 -4.44
N THR A 99 -3.47 -7.65 -3.92
CA THR A 99 -2.03 -7.41 -4.13
C THR A 99 -1.65 -7.33 -5.61
N TYR A 100 -2.16 -8.22 -6.45
CA TYR A 100 -1.81 -8.30 -7.88
C TYR A 100 -2.86 -7.70 -8.82
N ALA A 101 -3.99 -7.24 -8.29
CA ALA A 101 -5.06 -6.63 -9.07
C ALA A 101 -4.63 -5.28 -9.65
N ARG A 102 -5.15 -4.97 -10.82
CA ARG A 102 -4.99 -3.68 -11.49
C ARG A 102 -6.33 -3.15 -11.97
N ILE A 103 -6.38 -1.88 -12.32
CA ILE A 103 -7.55 -1.23 -12.90
C ILE A 103 -7.27 -1.01 -14.39
N ASN A 104 -8.18 -1.42 -15.26
CA ASN A 104 -8.07 -1.25 -16.70
C ASN A 104 -8.45 0.17 -17.13
N GLU A 105 -8.33 0.46 -18.44
CA GLU A 105 -8.64 1.77 -19.03
C GLU A 105 -10.11 2.18 -18.87
N TYR A 106 -11.01 1.21 -18.70
CA TYR A 106 -12.45 1.42 -18.51
C TYR A 106 -12.85 1.57 -17.04
N GLY A 107 -11.91 1.37 -16.10
CA GLY A 107 -12.15 1.45 -14.66
C GLY A 107 -12.59 0.14 -14.01
N PHE A 108 -12.56 -0.99 -14.71
CA PHE A 108 -12.81 -2.32 -14.13
C PHE A 108 -11.56 -2.88 -13.48
N ILE A 109 -11.77 -3.66 -12.42
CA ILE A 109 -10.67 -4.33 -11.72
C ILE A 109 -10.41 -5.67 -12.39
N GLU A 110 -9.17 -5.89 -12.79
CA GLU A 110 -8.68 -7.12 -13.41
C GLU A 110 -7.79 -7.90 -12.46
N ALA A 111 -7.88 -9.23 -12.52
CA ALA A 111 -7.02 -10.14 -11.78
C ALA A 111 -6.10 -10.92 -12.74
N PRO A 112 -4.85 -11.22 -12.32
CA PRO A 112 -3.90 -11.97 -13.14
C PRO A 112 -4.11 -13.47 -12.99
N TYR A 113 -4.03 -14.19 -14.11
CA TYR A 113 -4.06 -15.66 -14.21
C TYR A 113 -3.02 -16.13 -15.20
N ARG A 114 -2.52 -17.34 -15.02
CA ARG A 114 -1.65 -18.00 -16.00
C ARG A 114 -2.50 -18.81 -16.97
N LEU A 115 -2.18 -18.69 -18.26
CA LEU A 115 -2.89 -19.37 -19.33
C LEU A 115 -2.52 -20.88 -19.36
N ILE A 116 -3.50 -21.71 -19.70
CA ILE A 116 -3.31 -23.15 -19.94
C ILE A 116 -3.44 -23.42 -21.44
N ASP A 117 -2.43 -24.04 -22.01
CA ASP A 117 -2.41 -24.48 -23.41
C ASP A 117 -2.99 -25.89 -23.54
N HIS A 118 -4.02 -26.03 -24.37
CA HIS A 118 -4.70 -27.29 -24.67
C HIS A 118 -4.32 -27.90 -26.03
N SER A 119 -3.32 -27.32 -26.75
CA SER A 119 -2.91 -27.80 -28.06
C SER A 119 -2.21 -29.15 -28.05
N GLY A 120 -1.68 -29.61 -26.90
CA GLY A 120 -1.00 -30.87 -26.73
C GLY A 120 -1.89 -32.02 -26.25
N GLU A 121 -1.34 -33.24 -26.11
CA GLU A 121 -2.05 -34.39 -25.52
C GLU A 121 -2.46 -34.16 -24.06
N LYS A 122 -1.67 -33.35 -23.33
CA LYS A 122 -1.94 -32.96 -21.95
C LYS A 122 -1.94 -31.44 -21.83
N PRO A 123 -2.89 -30.87 -21.07
CA PRO A 123 -2.92 -29.44 -20.83
C PRO A 123 -1.65 -28.98 -20.08
N ARG A 124 -1.07 -27.89 -20.53
CA ARG A 124 0.18 -27.34 -20.03
C ARG A 124 -0.03 -25.91 -19.56
N VAL A 125 0.47 -25.61 -18.37
CA VAL A 125 0.48 -24.25 -17.82
C VAL A 125 1.60 -23.45 -18.46
N LEU A 126 1.28 -22.31 -19.06
CA LEU A 126 2.24 -21.38 -19.64
C LEU A 126 2.70 -20.35 -18.57
N ASP A 127 3.85 -19.72 -18.82
CA ASP A 127 4.31 -18.58 -18.00
C ASP A 127 3.69 -17.25 -18.43
N GLU A 128 2.81 -17.29 -19.42
CA GLU A 128 2.06 -16.13 -19.88
C GLU A 128 0.98 -15.76 -18.87
N ILE A 129 0.97 -14.48 -18.47
CA ILE A 129 0.00 -13.93 -17.51
C ILE A 129 -1.02 -13.10 -18.28
N VAL A 130 -2.28 -13.48 -18.16
CA VAL A 130 -3.44 -12.76 -18.70
C VAL A 130 -4.19 -12.09 -17.57
N TYR A 131 -4.62 -10.86 -17.78
CA TYR A 131 -5.47 -10.14 -16.84
C TYR A 131 -6.91 -10.22 -17.32
N LEU A 132 -7.80 -10.71 -16.46
CA LEU A 132 -9.21 -10.90 -16.75
C LEU A 132 -10.07 -10.02 -15.86
N ALA A 133 -11.07 -9.37 -16.44
CA ALA A 133 -12.17 -8.74 -15.73
C ALA A 133 -13.14 -9.81 -15.20
N ALA A 134 -14.04 -9.43 -14.28
CA ALA A 134 -14.93 -10.39 -13.63
C ALA A 134 -15.92 -11.05 -14.59
N ASP A 135 -16.36 -10.34 -15.63
CA ASP A 135 -17.25 -10.83 -16.69
C ASP A 135 -16.55 -11.81 -17.64
N GLU A 136 -15.28 -11.58 -17.94
CA GLU A 136 -14.45 -12.48 -18.76
C GLU A 136 -14.12 -13.78 -18.02
N GLU A 137 -13.99 -13.70 -16.70
CA GLU A 137 -13.74 -14.85 -15.82
C GLU A 137 -14.99 -15.72 -15.64
N ASP A 138 -16.19 -15.15 -15.87
CA ASP A 138 -17.44 -15.81 -15.57
C ASP A 138 -17.65 -17.07 -16.43
N GLY A 139 -17.66 -18.23 -15.78
CA GLY A 139 -17.78 -19.53 -16.43
C GLY A 139 -16.47 -20.24 -16.73
N CYS A 140 -15.32 -19.61 -16.54
CA CYS A 140 -14.02 -20.25 -16.66
C CYS A 140 -13.69 -21.14 -15.45
N TYR A 141 -13.00 -22.25 -15.72
CA TYR A 141 -12.47 -23.15 -14.69
C TYR A 141 -11.05 -22.70 -14.30
N ILE A 142 -10.89 -22.25 -13.07
CA ILE A 142 -9.61 -21.71 -12.58
C ILE A 142 -9.05 -22.63 -11.50
N ALA A 143 -7.87 -23.19 -11.74
CA ALA A 143 -7.17 -24.04 -10.79
C ALA A 143 -6.44 -23.19 -9.73
N GLN A 144 -6.23 -23.77 -8.56
CA GLN A 144 -5.48 -23.14 -7.49
C GLN A 144 -3.96 -23.13 -7.80
N ALA A 145 -3.26 -22.08 -7.38
CA ALA A 145 -1.81 -21.94 -7.56
C ALA A 145 -0.97 -23.02 -6.87
N LYS A 146 -1.53 -23.74 -5.88
CA LYS A 146 -0.86 -24.80 -5.13
C LYS A 146 -0.92 -26.18 -5.80
N GLU A 147 -1.65 -26.31 -6.91
CA GLU A 147 -1.72 -27.60 -7.62
C GLU A 147 -0.33 -28.03 -8.10
N PRO A 148 0.05 -29.31 -7.82
CA PRO A 148 1.36 -29.79 -8.19
C PRO A 148 1.51 -29.89 -9.71
N LEU A 149 2.58 -29.29 -10.24
CA LEU A 149 2.93 -29.30 -11.66
C LEU A 149 4.22 -30.10 -11.86
N ASN A 150 4.29 -30.81 -12.97
CA ASN A 150 5.53 -31.43 -13.47
C ASN A 150 6.50 -30.33 -13.96
N PRO A 151 7.81 -30.63 -14.09
CA PRO A 151 8.79 -29.69 -14.69
C PRO A 151 8.40 -29.19 -16.08
N ASP A 152 7.61 -29.97 -16.81
CA ASP A 152 7.11 -29.63 -18.15
C ASP A 152 5.88 -28.70 -18.13
N GLY A 153 5.39 -28.32 -16.94
CA GLY A 153 4.21 -27.49 -16.75
C GLY A 153 2.88 -28.26 -16.87
N THR A 154 2.89 -29.58 -16.94
CA THR A 154 1.66 -30.40 -16.96
C THR A 154 1.22 -30.72 -15.53
N PHE A 155 -0.08 -30.95 -15.33
CA PHE A 155 -0.60 -31.34 -14.03
C PHE A 155 -0.20 -32.76 -13.65
N VAL A 156 0.12 -32.96 -12.37
CA VAL A 156 0.46 -34.29 -11.81
C VAL A 156 -0.79 -35.09 -11.52
N ASN A 157 -1.84 -34.46 -11.04
CA ASN A 157 -3.07 -35.09 -10.62
C ASN A 157 -4.05 -35.27 -11.79
N ASP A 158 -4.76 -36.42 -11.82
CA ASP A 158 -5.82 -36.70 -12.80
C ASP A 158 -7.09 -35.89 -12.53
N ARG A 159 -7.25 -35.39 -11.31
CA ARG A 159 -8.34 -34.50 -10.91
C ARG A 159 -7.80 -33.30 -10.17
N ILE A 160 -8.26 -32.11 -10.54
CA ILE A 160 -7.79 -30.83 -10.05
C ILE A 160 -8.94 -30.12 -9.37
N THR A 161 -8.64 -29.43 -8.28
CA THR A 161 -9.59 -28.54 -7.63
C THR A 161 -9.64 -27.21 -8.39
N ALA A 162 -10.74 -26.97 -9.07
CA ALA A 162 -10.97 -25.73 -9.81
C ALA A 162 -12.17 -24.96 -9.25
N ARG A 163 -12.09 -23.64 -9.29
CA ARG A 163 -13.14 -22.71 -8.94
C ARG A 163 -13.90 -22.32 -10.22
N VAL A 164 -15.24 -22.32 -10.12
CA VAL A 164 -16.14 -21.78 -11.14
C VAL A 164 -17.17 -20.92 -10.43
N ARG A 165 -17.17 -19.60 -10.64
CA ARG A 165 -18.00 -18.65 -9.89
C ARG A 165 -17.83 -18.81 -8.36
N ALA A 166 -18.93 -19.14 -7.67
CA ALA A 166 -18.93 -19.37 -6.23
C ALA A 166 -18.62 -20.83 -5.83
N ASP A 167 -18.59 -21.77 -6.78
CA ASP A 167 -18.44 -23.19 -6.51
C ASP A 167 -16.99 -23.66 -6.68
N VAL A 168 -16.61 -24.66 -5.88
CA VAL A 168 -15.34 -25.37 -5.99
C VAL A 168 -15.62 -26.80 -6.39
N GLN A 169 -15.10 -27.20 -7.54
CA GLN A 169 -15.36 -28.51 -8.14
C GLN A 169 -14.05 -29.24 -8.43
N SER A 170 -14.08 -30.58 -8.32
CA SER A 170 -12.98 -31.42 -8.79
C SER A 170 -13.23 -31.80 -10.25
N VAL A 171 -12.40 -31.31 -11.13
CA VAL A 171 -12.52 -31.44 -12.59
C VAL A 171 -11.29 -32.11 -13.20
N GLU A 172 -11.42 -32.61 -14.43
CA GLU A 172 -10.30 -33.11 -15.21
C GLU A 172 -9.41 -31.95 -15.68
N PRO A 173 -8.09 -32.13 -15.81
CA PRO A 173 -7.17 -31.11 -16.29
C PRO A 173 -7.54 -30.49 -17.63
N SER A 174 -8.18 -31.27 -18.52
CA SER A 174 -8.65 -30.85 -19.85
C SER A 174 -9.72 -29.74 -19.83
N ARG A 175 -10.39 -29.55 -18.68
CA ARG A 175 -11.45 -28.54 -18.50
C ARG A 175 -11.00 -27.26 -17.85
N VAL A 176 -9.74 -27.20 -17.39
CA VAL A 176 -9.23 -26.05 -16.67
C VAL A 176 -8.68 -25.02 -17.66
N ASP A 177 -9.20 -23.81 -17.63
CA ASP A 177 -8.82 -22.74 -18.56
C ASP A 177 -7.62 -21.94 -18.08
N TYR A 178 -7.57 -21.67 -16.77
CA TYR A 178 -6.55 -20.82 -16.13
C TYR A 178 -6.10 -21.41 -14.80
N ILE A 179 -4.96 -20.94 -14.32
CA ILE A 179 -4.46 -21.23 -12.97
C ILE A 179 -4.07 -19.92 -12.26
N ASP A 180 -4.33 -19.84 -10.96
CA ASP A 180 -3.92 -18.72 -10.12
C ASP A 180 -2.40 -18.51 -10.18
N VAL A 181 -1.96 -17.26 -10.19
CA VAL A 181 -0.52 -16.91 -10.18
C VAL A 181 0.09 -17.21 -8.81
N SER A 182 -0.60 -16.86 -7.73
CA SER A 182 -0.13 -17.04 -6.37
C SER A 182 -1.30 -17.06 -5.39
N PRO A 183 -1.20 -17.80 -4.27
CA PRO A 183 -2.22 -17.75 -3.20
C PRO A 183 -2.37 -16.35 -2.59
N ARG A 184 -1.33 -15.51 -2.66
CA ARG A 184 -1.34 -14.14 -2.14
C ARG A 184 -2.20 -13.17 -2.96
N GLN A 185 -2.63 -13.56 -4.15
CA GLN A 185 -3.43 -12.67 -5.01
C GLN A 185 -4.81 -12.33 -4.44
N VAL A 186 -5.31 -13.12 -3.48
CA VAL A 186 -6.64 -12.94 -2.91
C VAL A 186 -6.70 -11.79 -1.90
N ILE A 187 -5.58 -11.47 -1.25
CA ILE A 187 -5.50 -10.54 -0.14
C ILE A 187 -4.79 -9.24 -0.51
N SER A 188 -5.02 -8.19 0.29
CA SER A 188 -4.37 -6.88 0.14
C SER A 188 -2.92 -6.91 0.65
N VAL A 189 -2.18 -5.83 0.40
CA VAL A 189 -0.78 -5.71 0.84
C VAL A 189 -0.66 -5.75 2.36
N ALA A 190 -1.52 -5.03 3.09
CA ALA A 190 -1.47 -5.02 4.56
C ALA A 190 -1.78 -6.40 5.15
N THR A 191 -2.80 -7.07 4.63
CA THR A 191 -3.15 -8.43 5.06
C THR A 191 -2.06 -9.44 4.72
N ALA A 192 -1.39 -9.28 3.58
CA ALA A 192 -0.30 -10.16 3.16
C ALA A 192 0.96 -10.05 4.03
N MET A 193 1.08 -9.01 4.85
CA MET A 193 2.17 -8.86 5.83
C MET A 193 1.94 -9.63 7.13
N ILE A 194 0.74 -10.17 7.37
CA ILE A 194 0.45 -10.94 8.57
C ILE A 194 1.08 -12.34 8.44
N PRO A 195 2.07 -12.68 9.26
CA PRO A 195 2.65 -14.03 9.24
C PRO A 195 1.65 -15.03 9.77
N PHE A 196 1.64 -16.24 9.23
CA PHE A 196 0.70 -17.32 9.61
C PHE A 196 -0.78 -16.91 9.53
N LEU A 197 -1.14 -16.12 8.53
CA LEU A 197 -2.51 -15.65 8.33
C LEU A 197 -3.53 -16.80 8.31
N ASP A 198 -3.17 -17.96 7.77
CA ASP A 198 -4.02 -19.14 7.66
C ASP A 198 -4.42 -19.71 9.04
N HIS A 199 -3.70 -19.35 10.11
CA HIS A 199 -3.95 -19.80 11.49
C HIS A 199 -4.85 -18.84 12.27
N ASP A 200 -5.13 -17.65 11.71
CA ASP A 200 -5.92 -16.62 12.37
C ASP A 200 -7.39 -16.68 11.92
N ASP A 201 -8.29 -16.37 12.85
CA ASP A 201 -9.67 -16.08 12.50
C ASP A 201 -9.78 -14.80 11.68
N ALA A 202 -10.71 -14.79 10.71
CA ALA A 202 -10.90 -13.65 9.80
C ALA A 202 -11.16 -12.33 10.54
N ASN A 203 -11.89 -12.36 11.64
CA ASN A 203 -12.16 -11.16 12.45
C ASN A 203 -10.87 -10.59 13.06
N ARG A 204 -9.98 -11.46 13.57
CA ARG A 204 -8.70 -11.02 14.15
C ARG A 204 -7.71 -10.58 13.07
N ALA A 205 -7.71 -11.21 11.91
CA ALA A 205 -6.93 -10.79 10.76
C ALA A 205 -7.35 -9.39 10.27
N LEU A 206 -8.66 -9.09 10.24
CA LEU A 206 -9.20 -7.76 9.94
C LEU A 206 -8.69 -6.71 10.92
N MET A 207 -8.80 -6.98 12.22
CA MET A 207 -8.30 -6.08 13.27
C MET A 207 -6.79 -5.85 13.13
N GLY A 208 -6.00 -6.92 12.96
CA GLY A 208 -4.55 -6.85 12.78
C GLY A 208 -4.13 -6.05 11.54
N SER A 209 -4.78 -6.28 10.41
CA SER A 209 -4.57 -5.52 9.18
C SER A 209 -4.84 -4.02 9.37
N ASN A 210 -5.93 -3.67 10.06
CA ASN A 210 -6.27 -2.28 10.38
C ASN A 210 -5.27 -1.65 11.36
N MET A 211 -4.81 -2.39 12.37
CA MET A 211 -3.86 -1.90 13.37
C MET A 211 -2.46 -1.67 12.80
N GLN A 212 -1.99 -2.47 11.83
CA GLN A 212 -0.71 -2.24 11.15
C GLN A 212 -0.64 -0.85 10.53
N ARG A 213 -1.74 -0.33 9.99
CA ARG A 213 -1.81 1.02 9.40
C ARG A 213 -1.69 2.14 10.42
N GLN A 214 -1.92 1.87 11.70
CA GLN A 214 -1.87 2.85 12.79
C GLN A 214 -0.50 2.87 13.49
N ALA A 215 0.45 2.01 13.10
CA ALA A 215 1.76 1.93 13.71
C ALA A 215 2.53 3.25 13.58
N VAL A 216 3.12 3.71 14.69
CA VAL A 216 3.91 4.93 14.76
C VAL A 216 5.36 4.63 14.37
N PRO A 217 6.02 5.46 13.53
CA PRO A 217 7.42 5.29 13.21
C PRO A 217 8.30 5.43 14.47
N LEU A 218 9.07 4.41 14.75
CA LEU A 218 9.99 4.40 15.89
C LEU A 218 11.33 5.03 15.53
N LEU A 219 12.04 5.50 16.54
CA LEU A 219 13.39 6.07 16.40
C LEU A 219 14.36 5.06 15.80
N ARG A 220 14.25 3.78 16.22
CA ARG A 220 15.05 2.66 15.72
C ARG A 220 14.11 1.47 15.43
N PRO A 221 13.51 1.41 14.24
CA PRO A 221 12.73 0.26 13.86
C PRO A 221 13.64 -0.95 13.60
N GLU A 222 13.09 -2.15 13.70
CA GLU A 222 13.76 -3.41 13.37
C GLU A 222 12.90 -4.23 12.42
N ALA A 223 13.54 -4.85 11.43
CA ALA A 223 12.87 -5.83 10.58
C ALA A 223 12.38 -7.03 11.40
N ALA A 224 11.21 -7.55 11.08
CA ALA A 224 10.64 -8.69 11.77
C ALA A 224 11.46 -9.96 11.51
N TYR A 225 11.72 -10.76 12.56
CA TYR A 225 12.39 -12.07 12.41
C TYR A 225 11.55 -13.07 11.64
N VAL A 226 10.22 -12.99 11.77
CA VAL A 226 9.26 -13.79 11.02
C VAL A 226 8.44 -12.88 10.14
N ALA A 227 8.57 -13.07 8.83
CA ALA A 227 7.99 -12.21 7.82
C ALA A 227 7.41 -13.04 6.66
N THR A 228 6.62 -12.43 5.80
CA THR A 228 5.99 -13.07 4.65
C THR A 228 6.78 -12.88 3.35
N GLY A 229 7.79 -12.01 3.34
CA GLY A 229 8.61 -11.65 2.19
C GLY A 229 8.01 -10.57 1.29
N ILE A 230 6.84 -10.04 1.61
CA ILE A 230 6.24 -8.91 0.88
C ILE A 230 6.76 -7.56 1.40
N GLU A 231 7.33 -7.53 2.59
CA GLU A 231 7.79 -6.35 3.31
C GLU A 231 8.84 -5.56 2.51
N TYR A 232 9.81 -6.27 1.91
CA TYR A 232 10.83 -5.64 1.08
C TYR A 232 10.22 -5.00 -0.16
N LYS A 233 9.34 -5.73 -0.86
CA LYS A 233 8.68 -5.19 -2.06
C LYS A 233 7.79 -4.00 -1.72
N ALA A 234 7.01 -4.09 -0.65
CA ALA A 234 6.16 -3.00 -0.19
C ALA A 234 6.97 -1.77 0.24
N GLY A 235 8.09 -1.95 0.95
CA GLY A 235 9.01 -0.87 1.31
C GLY A 235 9.59 -0.17 0.07
N LYS A 236 10.02 -0.96 -0.90
CA LYS A 236 10.56 -0.46 -2.16
C LYS A 236 9.52 0.29 -3.00
N ASP A 237 8.29 -0.22 -3.07
CA ASP A 237 7.22 0.35 -3.91
C ASP A 237 6.47 1.50 -3.22
N SER A 238 6.55 1.62 -1.90
CA SER A 238 5.98 2.77 -1.15
C SER A 238 6.62 4.11 -1.51
N GLY A 239 7.86 4.09 -2.02
CA GLY A 239 8.62 5.28 -2.38
C GLY A 239 9.22 6.04 -1.19
N VAL A 240 9.11 5.49 0.02
CA VAL A 240 9.68 6.09 1.24
C VAL A 240 11.19 5.87 1.31
N CYS A 241 11.66 4.72 0.84
CA CYS A 241 13.08 4.41 0.70
C CYS A 241 13.66 5.08 -0.55
N LEU A 242 14.83 5.69 -0.42
CA LEU A 242 15.54 6.28 -1.53
C LEU A 242 16.29 5.19 -2.30
N ARG A 243 16.09 5.17 -3.63
CA ARG A 243 16.72 4.17 -4.53
C ARG A 243 17.72 4.80 -5.48
N ALA A 244 18.76 4.05 -5.81
CA ALA A 244 19.72 4.42 -6.85
C ALA A 244 19.03 4.48 -8.23
N ARG A 245 19.29 5.54 -8.98
CA ARG A 245 18.75 5.73 -10.34
C ARG A 245 19.59 5.07 -11.39
N GLU A 246 20.91 4.97 -11.15
CA GLU A 246 21.92 4.42 -12.04
C GLU A 246 22.87 3.50 -11.28
N ASP A 247 23.59 2.65 -12.01
CA ASP A 247 24.68 1.84 -11.46
C ASP A 247 25.89 2.74 -11.15
N GLY A 248 26.62 2.44 -10.08
CA GLY A 248 27.80 3.25 -9.75
C GLY A 248 28.43 2.93 -8.41
N PHE A 249 29.28 3.85 -7.96
CA PHE A 249 29.97 3.79 -6.68
C PHE A 249 29.61 4.96 -5.79
N VAL A 250 29.44 4.67 -4.51
CA VAL A 250 29.17 5.70 -3.50
C VAL A 250 30.44 6.49 -3.23
N LYS A 251 30.49 7.74 -3.68
CA LYS A 251 31.65 8.62 -3.53
C LYS A 251 31.70 9.27 -2.15
N LYS A 252 30.55 9.73 -1.67
CA LYS A 252 30.44 10.43 -0.37
C LYS A 252 29.07 10.17 0.24
N VAL A 253 29.06 9.93 1.55
CA VAL A 253 27.87 9.81 2.37
C VAL A 253 27.93 10.83 3.49
N SER A 254 26.85 11.57 3.68
CA SER A 254 26.63 12.45 4.82
C SER A 254 25.20 12.25 5.34
N SER A 255 24.88 12.85 6.48
CA SER A 255 23.54 12.73 7.07
C SER A 255 22.42 13.32 6.21
N ASP A 256 22.75 14.25 5.32
CA ASP A 256 21.82 15.03 4.51
C ASP A 256 21.88 14.70 3.01
N GLN A 257 22.94 14.06 2.54
CA GLN A 257 23.12 13.73 1.13
C GLN A 257 24.01 12.52 0.87
N ILE A 258 23.73 11.82 -0.23
CA ILE A 258 24.55 10.73 -0.78
C ILE A 258 24.98 11.16 -2.18
N VAL A 259 26.26 11.03 -2.48
CA VAL A 259 26.84 11.32 -3.79
C VAL A 259 27.31 10.01 -4.42
N ILE A 260 26.78 9.69 -5.58
CA ILE A 260 27.11 8.48 -6.34
C ILE A 260 27.78 8.92 -7.64
N GLU A 261 28.84 8.24 -8.02
CA GLU A 261 29.53 8.38 -9.30
C GLU A 261 29.18 7.19 -10.16
N ASP A 262 28.62 7.42 -11.35
CA ASP A 262 28.26 6.37 -12.29
C ASP A 262 29.49 5.87 -13.12
N GLU A 263 29.26 4.90 -14.01
CA GLU A 263 30.32 4.37 -14.88
C GLU A 263 30.84 5.39 -15.90
N LEU A 264 30.10 6.48 -16.15
CA LEU A 264 30.47 7.58 -17.04
C LEU A 264 31.19 8.72 -16.30
N HIS A 265 31.52 8.54 -15.00
CA HIS A 265 32.06 9.55 -14.11
C HIS A 265 31.16 10.78 -13.87
N GLU A 266 29.86 10.65 -14.17
CA GLU A 266 28.90 11.66 -13.77
C GLU A 266 28.55 11.51 -12.29
N THR A 267 28.35 12.62 -11.60
CA THR A 267 28.01 12.61 -10.16
C THR A 267 26.56 12.92 -9.94
N HIS A 268 25.84 11.98 -9.33
CA HIS A 268 24.45 12.11 -8.95
C HIS A 268 24.34 12.38 -7.45
N THR A 269 23.75 13.52 -7.08
CA THR A 269 23.57 13.90 -5.67
C THR A 269 22.13 13.63 -5.25
N TYR A 270 21.97 12.80 -4.23
CA TYR A 270 20.68 12.45 -3.62
C TYR A 270 20.56 13.20 -2.28
N LYS A 271 19.61 14.12 -2.18
CA LYS A 271 19.28 14.83 -0.94
C LYS A 271 18.32 14.00 -0.11
N LEU A 272 18.60 13.86 1.17
CA LEU A 272 17.79 13.13 2.14
C LEU A 272 16.78 14.05 2.81
N ILE A 273 15.57 13.54 3.03
CA ILE A 273 14.54 14.24 3.80
C ILE A 273 14.90 14.08 5.28
N LYS A 274 15.07 15.20 5.97
CA LYS A 274 15.45 15.22 7.39
C LYS A 274 14.35 15.87 8.22
N PHE A 275 13.87 15.15 9.23
CA PHE A 275 12.94 15.61 10.25
C PHE A 275 11.75 16.41 9.69
N ALA A 276 11.16 15.96 8.57
CA ALA A 276 9.97 16.56 8.02
C ALA A 276 8.72 16.05 8.78
N ARG A 277 7.72 16.92 8.86
CA ARG A 277 6.44 16.60 9.48
C ARG A 277 5.53 15.89 8.48
N SER A 278 4.99 14.73 8.87
CA SER A 278 3.91 14.07 8.12
C SER A 278 2.54 14.72 8.39
N ASN A 279 1.52 14.30 7.65
CA ASN A 279 0.15 14.76 7.85
C ASN A 279 -0.39 14.49 9.27
N GLN A 280 0.01 13.41 9.90
CA GLN A 280 -0.34 13.03 11.27
C GLN A 280 0.70 13.42 12.31
N SER A 281 1.54 14.39 12.01
CA SER A 281 2.58 14.91 12.91
C SER A 281 3.69 13.92 13.25
N THR A 282 3.81 12.80 12.55
CA THR A 282 4.91 11.86 12.70
C THR A 282 6.16 12.35 11.98
N CYS A 283 7.34 11.88 12.40
CA CYS A 283 8.61 12.30 11.84
C CYS A 283 8.96 11.50 10.58
N ILE A 284 9.20 12.21 9.48
CA ILE A 284 9.80 11.67 8.26
C ILE A 284 11.28 12.00 8.27
N ASN A 285 12.12 11.00 8.43
CA ASN A 285 13.56 11.14 8.46
C ASN A 285 14.22 10.01 7.67
N GLN A 286 14.98 10.36 6.63
CA GLN A 286 15.72 9.37 5.84
C GLN A 286 17.14 9.22 6.38
N ARG A 287 17.60 7.96 6.46
CA ARG A 287 18.92 7.58 6.96
C ARG A 287 19.69 6.81 5.88
N PRO A 288 20.94 7.20 5.56
CA PRO A 288 21.74 6.43 4.62
C PRO A 288 22.06 5.04 5.20
N ILE A 289 22.00 4.01 4.36
CA ILE A 289 22.36 2.62 4.72
C ILE A 289 23.63 2.16 4.01
N VAL A 290 24.08 2.91 2.99
CA VAL A 290 25.27 2.60 2.20
C VAL A 290 26.51 3.29 2.77
N SER A 291 27.68 2.70 2.51
CA SER A 291 28.98 3.22 2.91
C SER A 291 29.75 3.81 1.75
N ALA A 292 30.67 4.75 2.00
CA ALA A 292 31.53 5.31 0.97
C ALA A 292 32.43 4.21 0.35
N GLY A 293 32.52 4.17 -0.99
CA GLY A 293 33.26 3.15 -1.75
C GLY A 293 32.43 1.90 -2.08
N GLU A 294 31.19 1.81 -1.66
CA GLU A 294 30.31 0.68 -1.97
C GLU A 294 29.81 0.73 -3.42
N LYS A 295 29.79 -0.42 -4.08
CA LYS A 295 29.21 -0.56 -5.41
C LYS A 295 27.70 -0.81 -5.30
N ILE A 296 26.93 -0.04 -6.02
CA ILE A 296 25.46 -0.12 -6.05
C ILE A 296 24.95 -0.32 -7.47
N LYS A 297 23.79 -0.94 -7.56
CA LYS A 297 23.06 -1.14 -8.81
C LYS A 297 21.82 -0.26 -8.87
N LYS A 298 21.37 0.01 -10.07
CA LYS A 298 20.10 0.69 -10.33
C LYS A 298 18.94 -0.03 -9.62
N GLY A 299 18.20 0.72 -8.80
CA GLY A 299 17.07 0.21 -8.05
C GLY A 299 17.40 -0.32 -6.66
N ASP A 300 18.69 -0.36 -6.25
CA ASP A 300 19.08 -0.69 -4.89
C ASP A 300 18.66 0.43 -3.92
N VAL A 301 18.29 0.04 -2.71
CA VAL A 301 17.94 0.99 -1.65
C VAL A 301 19.22 1.57 -1.06
N ILE A 302 19.36 2.89 -1.07
CA ILE A 302 20.54 3.63 -0.58
C ILE A 302 20.27 4.37 0.72
N ALA A 303 19.01 4.66 1.03
CA ALA A 303 18.61 5.23 2.31
C ALA A 303 17.24 4.72 2.74
N ASP A 304 17.14 4.41 4.03
CA ASP A 304 15.89 4.04 4.69
C ASP A 304 15.05 5.27 5.03
N GLY A 305 13.74 5.11 4.99
CA GLY A 305 12.76 6.10 5.46
C GLY A 305 12.22 5.80 6.86
N PRO A 306 11.11 6.44 7.26
CA PRO A 306 10.42 6.10 8.49
C PRO A 306 9.85 4.67 8.42
N SER A 307 9.87 3.96 9.55
CA SER A 307 9.37 2.57 9.67
C SER A 307 9.95 1.61 8.63
N THR A 308 11.23 1.78 8.27
CA THR A 308 11.94 0.87 7.37
C THR A 308 13.29 0.49 7.95
N ASP A 309 13.75 -0.71 7.64
CA ASP A 309 15.04 -1.25 8.02
C ASP A 309 15.63 -2.03 6.83
N HIS A 310 16.77 -1.57 6.31
CA HIS A 310 17.42 -2.11 5.10
C HIS A 310 16.47 -2.30 3.89
N GLY A 311 15.56 -1.34 3.69
CA GLY A 311 14.58 -1.35 2.60
C GLY A 311 13.34 -2.19 2.85
N GLU A 312 13.25 -2.90 3.97
CA GLU A 312 12.06 -3.63 4.39
C GLU A 312 11.16 -2.77 5.28
N ILE A 313 9.86 -2.96 5.22
CA ILE A 313 8.93 -2.32 6.15
C ILE A 313 9.13 -2.91 7.54
N ALA A 314 9.44 -2.04 8.50
CA ALA A 314 9.67 -2.35 9.90
C ALA A 314 8.74 -1.48 10.77
N LEU A 315 7.56 -1.99 11.11
CA LEU A 315 6.53 -1.24 11.84
C LEU A 315 6.75 -1.20 13.35
N GLY A 316 7.74 -1.90 13.87
CA GLY A 316 7.99 -2.00 15.29
C GLY A 316 9.37 -2.55 15.63
N ARG A 317 9.44 -3.27 16.75
CA ARG A 317 10.64 -3.90 17.31
C ARG A 317 10.37 -5.35 17.66
N ASN A 318 11.39 -6.19 17.60
CA ASN A 318 11.32 -7.55 18.10
C ASN A 318 11.52 -7.55 19.61
N ILE A 319 10.53 -7.99 20.38
CA ILE A 319 10.55 -8.02 21.85
C ILE A 319 10.18 -9.39 22.37
N LEU A 320 10.70 -9.73 23.56
CA LEU A 320 10.32 -10.94 24.26
C LEU A 320 8.94 -10.76 24.92
N ILE A 321 8.00 -11.66 24.63
CA ILE A 321 6.64 -11.63 25.16
C ILE A 321 6.40 -12.87 26.02
N GLY A 322 5.83 -12.68 27.21
CA GLY A 322 5.31 -13.75 28.05
C GLY A 322 3.78 -13.79 28.00
N PHE A 323 3.22 -14.97 27.71
CA PHE A 323 1.77 -15.19 27.70
C PHE A 323 1.34 -15.80 29.03
N MET A 324 0.79 -14.99 29.92
CA MET A 324 0.28 -15.43 31.21
C MET A 324 -0.74 -14.45 31.77
N THR A 325 -1.56 -14.85 32.71
CA THR A 325 -2.38 -13.93 33.51
C THR A 325 -1.52 -13.22 34.55
N TRP A 326 -1.68 -11.90 34.72
CA TRP A 326 -0.94 -11.11 35.69
C TRP A 326 -1.85 -10.24 36.51
N GLU A 327 -2.32 -10.73 37.65
CA GLU A 327 -3.10 -10.02 38.67
C GLU A 327 -4.30 -9.22 38.12
N GLY A 328 -4.85 -9.63 36.97
CA GLY A 328 -5.95 -8.94 36.26
C GLY A 328 -5.57 -7.68 35.47
N TYR A 329 -4.30 -7.23 35.54
CA TYR A 329 -3.85 -6.03 34.82
C TYR A 329 -3.73 -6.23 33.31
N ASN A 330 -3.78 -7.45 32.82
CA ASN A 330 -3.75 -7.79 31.38
C ASN A 330 -5.07 -8.47 30.95
N TYR A 331 -6.20 -8.04 31.55
CA TYR A 331 -7.52 -8.55 31.18
C TYR A 331 -7.92 -8.07 29.76
N GLU A 332 -8.48 -8.99 28.98
CA GLU A 332 -8.82 -8.82 27.55
C GLU A 332 -7.60 -8.41 26.71
N ASP A 333 -7.64 -7.24 26.07
CA ASP A 333 -6.60 -6.71 25.19
C ASP A 333 -5.55 -5.85 25.93
N ALA A 334 -5.60 -5.80 27.27
CA ALA A 334 -4.63 -5.06 28.07
C ALA A 334 -3.26 -5.76 28.06
N VAL A 335 -2.20 -4.97 28.00
CA VAL A 335 -0.81 -5.45 27.95
C VAL A 335 0.01 -4.72 29.03
N LEU A 336 0.85 -5.49 29.72
CA LEU A 336 1.85 -4.93 30.63
C LEU A 336 3.19 -4.77 29.91
N LEU A 337 3.84 -3.65 30.11
CA LEU A 337 5.14 -3.34 29.55
C LEU A 337 6.21 -3.26 30.65
N SER A 338 7.41 -3.77 30.35
CA SER A 338 8.55 -3.61 31.22
C SER A 338 9.08 -2.16 31.21
N GLU A 339 9.47 -1.63 32.36
CA GLU A 339 10.13 -0.32 32.48
C GLU A 339 11.42 -0.25 31.66
N GLU A 340 12.09 -1.37 31.44
CA GLU A 340 13.28 -1.46 30.62
C GLU A 340 13.07 -0.97 29.18
N LEU A 341 11.88 -1.19 28.61
CA LEU A 341 11.53 -0.70 27.27
C LEU A 341 11.56 0.83 27.19
N VAL A 342 11.14 1.50 28.28
CA VAL A 342 11.17 2.96 28.37
C VAL A 342 12.62 3.44 28.57
N ARG A 343 13.36 2.79 29.46
CA ARG A 343 14.76 3.17 29.77
C ARG A 343 15.69 3.00 28.57
N ASN A 344 15.45 2.00 27.72
CA ASN A 344 16.27 1.70 26.55
C ASN A 344 15.74 2.36 25.26
N ASP A 345 14.76 3.26 25.33
CA ASP A 345 14.15 3.96 24.19
C ASP A 345 13.65 3.00 23.08
N VAL A 346 13.08 1.85 23.46
CA VAL A 346 12.69 0.80 22.52
C VAL A 346 11.52 1.26 21.64
N PHE A 347 10.49 1.89 22.24
CA PHE A 347 9.31 2.40 21.54
C PHE A 347 9.28 3.92 21.44
N THR A 348 10.41 4.59 21.56
CA THR A 348 10.50 6.04 21.45
C THR A 348 10.20 6.50 20.02
N SER A 349 9.37 7.51 19.89
CA SER A 349 8.96 8.14 18.63
C SER A 349 9.11 9.66 18.70
N ILE A 350 9.23 10.31 17.54
CA ILE A 350 9.33 11.76 17.42
C ILE A 350 8.07 12.28 16.77
N HIS A 351 7.43 13.26 17.40
CA HIS A 351 6.27 13.96 16.88
C HIS A 351 6.62 15.43 16.65
N LEU A 352 6.24 15.95 15.48
CA LEU A 352 6.53 17.32 15.06
C LEU A 352 5.22 18.10 14.95
N GLU A 353 5.09 19.18 15.72
CA GLU A 353 3.97 20.09 15.65
C GLU A 353 4.41 21.43 15.07
N LYS A 354 3.58 22.04 14.25
CA LYS A 354 3.84 23.34 13.64
C LYS A 354 2.76 24.32 14.10
N TYR A 355 3.18 25.33 14.79
CA TYR A 355 2.32 26.44 15.22
C TYR A 355 2.62 27.64 14.34
N GLU A 356 1.58 28.19 13.70
CA GLU A 356 1.66 29.41 12.89
C GLU A 356 0.75 30.49 13.48
N CYS A 357 1.28 31.67 13.67
CA CYS A 357 0.52 32.83 14.09
C CYS A 357 0.71 33.95 13.08
N GLU A 358 -0.39 34.46 12.53
CA GLU A 358 -0.38 35.57 11.60
C GLU A 358 -0.96 36.82 12.30
N ALA A 359 -0.12 37.82 12.47
CA ALA A 359 -0.56 39.12 12.93
C ALA A 359 -1.19 39.91 11.77
N ARG A 360 -2.46 40.22 11.87
CA ARG A 360 -3.18 41.03 10.88
C ARG A 360 -3.65 42.34 11.50
N ASP A 361 -3.45 43.46 10.80
CA ASP A 361 -4.07 44.71 11.13
C ASP A 361 -5.58 44.60 10.87
N THR A 362 -6.37 44.76 11.91
CA THR A 362 -7.82 44.77 11.83
C THR A 362 -8.33 46.17 12.13
N CYS A 363 -9.49 46.51 11.63
CA CYS A 363 -10.16 47.78 11.97
C CYS A 363 -10.55 47.89 13.47
N LEU A 364 -10.45 46.80 14.21
CA LEU A 364 -10.71 46.70 15.64
C LEU A 364 -9.43 46.77 16.49
N LEU A 365 -8.27 47.08 15.90
CA LEU A 365 -6.98 47.11 16.61
C LEU A 365 -7.01 48.07 17.83
N TYR A 366 -7.76 49.14 17.77
CA TYR A 366 -7.90 50.14 18.84
C TYR A 366 -8.88 49.74 19.94
N THR A 367 -9.68 48.70 19.71
CA THR A 367 -10.74 48.26 20.65
C THR A 367 -10.46 46.87 21.22
N SER A 368 -9.47 46.15 20.68
CA SER A 368 -9.08 44.83 21.18
C SER A 368 -7.99 44.98 22.25
N PRO A 369 -8.10 44.32 23.40
CA PRO A 369 -7.01 44.31 24.38
C PRO A 369 -5.78 43.67 23.75
N SER A 370 -4.63 44.29 23.96
CA SER A 370 -3.35 43.72 23.57
C SER A 370 -3.15 42.34 24.20
N PRO A 371 -2.64 41.34 23.48
CA PRO A 371 -2.35 40.04 24.04
C PRO A 371 -1.31 40.09 25.16
#